data_923e04ccec237037d40ed9698f85c53d
#
_entry.id   923e04ccec237037d40ed9698f85c53d
#
_cell.length_a   1.000
_cell.length_b   1.000
_cell.length_c   1.000
_cell.angle_alpha   90.00
_cell.angle_beta   90.00
_cell.angle_gamma   90.00
#
_symmetry.space_group_name_H-M   'P 1'
#
loop_
_entity.id
_entity.type
_entity.pdbx_description
1 polymer ?
#
loop_
_entity_poly.entity_id
_entity_poly.type
_entity_poly.pdbx_seq_one_letter_code
_entity_poly.pdbx_strand_id
1 'polypeptide(L)'
;MKIVVIGAGAAGLLAAGKAAETADEVVIIEKNDIIGKKLLITGKGRCNITNSADIEDMIGQYPRNAKFLYSALYTFTNDDIIRIIEENGVKTKVERGGRVFPVSDKSQDVVKALKKYAFKPNVSLVHDTVKSLIISDGAVKGVKTSKTSITADRVIICTGGKSYPRTG
;
A
#
# COMPACT_ATOMS: atom_id res chain seq x y z
N MET A 1 -9.51 15.19 11.28
CA MET A 1 -9.81 14.58 9.96
C MET A 1 -9.69 13.08 10.07
N LYS A 2 -10.74 12.36 9.65
CA LYS A 2 -10.79 10.90 9.60
C LYS A 2 -10.59 10.41 8.17
N ILE A 3 -9.66 9.47 7.96
CA ILE A 3 -9.35 8.90 6.65
C ILE A 3 -9.65 7.41 6.65
N VAL A 4 -10.35 6.93 5.63
CA VAL A 4 -10.54 5.49 5.38
C VAL A 4 -9.64 5.05 4.23
N VAL A 5 -8.88 3.97 4.44
CA VAL A 5 -8.05 3.31 3.43
C VAL A 5 -8.66 1.95 3.10
N ILE A 6 -9.04 1.74 1.84
CA ILE A 6 -9.67 0.49 1.39
C ILE A 6 -8.60 -0.45 0.83
N GLY A 7 -8.32 -1.53 1.54
CA GLY A 7 -7.31 -2.54 1.23
C GLY A 7 -6.03 -2.38 2.04
N ALA A 8 -5.55 -3.48 2.64
CA ALA A 8 -4.30 -3.56 3.41
C ALA A 8 -3.18 -4.27 2.62
N GLY A 9 -3.09 -4.01 1.32
CA GLY A 9 -1.95 -4.38 0.47
C GLY A 9 -0.79 -3.38 0.60
N ALA A 10 0.20 -3.47 -0.30
CA ALA A 10 1.36 -2.57 -0.31
C ALA A 10 0.95 -1.09 -0.33
N ALA A 11 0.11 -0.71 -1.29
CA ALA A 11 -0.36 0.67 -1.44
C ALA A 11 -1.14 1.15 -0.21
N GLY A 12 -2.03 0.31 0.33
CA GLY A 12 -2.85 0.67 1.49
C GLY A 12 -2.05 0.85 2.77
N LEU A 13 -1.06 -0.02 3.02
CA LEU A 13 -0.19 0.12 4.18
C LEU A 13 0.68 1.39 4.09
N LEU A 14 1.22 1.70 2.91
CA LEU A 14 1.98 2.94 2.69
C LEU A 14 1.08 4.17 2.84
N ALA A 15 -0.10 4.15 2.23
CA ALA A 15 -1.07 5.24 2.30
C ALA A 15 -1.53 5.50 3.74
N ALA A 16 -1.80 4.44 4.51
CA ALA A 16 -2.21 4.55 5.91
C ALA A 16 -1.10 5.14 6.79
N GLY A 17 0.13 4.65 6.64
CA GLY A 17 1.27 5.18 7.38
C GLY A 17 1.53 6.65 7.09
N LYS A 18 1.40 7.07 5.83
CA LYS A 18 1.52 8.48 5.44
C LYS A 18 0.34 9.32 5.93
N ALA A 19 -0.88 8.85 5.76
CA ALA A 19 -2.08 9.53 6.24
C ALA A 19 -2.06 9.75 7.77
N ALA A 20 -1.54 8.79 8.51
CA ALA A 20 -1.44 8.86 9.96
C ALA A 20 -0.54 9.99 10.51
N GLU A 21 0.29 10.60 9.65
CA GLU A 21 1.13 11.73 10.03
C GLU A 21 0.32 13.02 10.26
N THR A 22 -0.84 13.14 9.61
CA THR A 22 -1.66 14.37 9.62
C THR A 22 -3.12 14.16 9.97
N ALA A 23 -3.61 12.92 9.91
CA ALA A 23 -4.99 12.59 10.27
C ALA A 23 -5.14 12.35 11.77
N ASP A 24 -6.31 12.67 12.32
CA ASP A 24 -6.66 12.33 13.71
C ASP A 24 -6.95 10.84 13.86
N GLU A 25 -7.55 10.24 12.83
CA GLU A 25 -7.92 8.83 12.78
C GLU A 25 -7.76 8.27 11.37
N VAL A 26 -7.14 7.09 11.25
CA VAL A 26 -7.07 6.31 10.01
C VAL A 26 -7.67 4.93 10.23
N VAL A 27 -8.62 4.54 9.36
CA VAL A 27 -9.23 3.21 9.40
C VAL A 27 -8.86 2.46 8.13
N ILE A 28 -8.10 1.39 8.26
CA ILE A 28 -7.84 0.47 7.16
C ILE A 28 -8.96 -0.57 7.13
N ILE A 29 -9.56 -0.79 5.96
CA ILE A 29 -10.58 -1.83 5.78
C ILE A 29 -10.01 -2.90 4.81
N GLU A 30 -9.89 -4.13 5.28
CA GLU A 30 -9.37 -5.26 4.51
C GLU A 30 -10.36 -6.42 4.51
N LYS A 31 -10.67 -6.94 3.33
CA LYS A 31 -11.62 -8.04 3.16
C LYS A 31 -11.04 -9.41 3.51
N ASN A 32 -9.72 -9.56 3.41
CA ASN A 32 -9.04 -10.82 3.72
C ASN A 32 -8.59 -10.83 5.19
N ASP A 33 -8.46 -12.04 5.74
CA ASP A 33 -7.92 -12.24 7.10
C ASP A 33 -6.42 -11.94 7.18
N ILE A 34 -5.73 -11.92 6.03
CA ILE A 34 -4.28 -11.76 5.95
C ILE A 34 -3.95 -10.41 5.28
N ILE A 35 -3.30 -9.52 6.03
CA ILE A 35 -2.73 -8.27 5.54
C ILE A 35 -1.58 -8.57 4.56
N GLY A 36 -1.52 -7.83 3.45
CA GLY A 36 -0.43 -7.98 2.49
C GLY A 36 -0.46 -9.30 1.72
N LYS A 37 -1.60 -9.96 1.61
CA LYS A 37 -1.76 -11.28 1.00
C LYS A 37 -1.07 -11.42 -0.37
N LYS A 38 -1.18 -10.39 -1.23
CA LYS A 38 -0.50 -10.38 -2.53
C LYS A 38 1.03 -10.22 -2.40
N LEU A 39 1.51 -9.44 -1.44
CA LEU A 39 2.95 -9.30 -1.18
C LEU A 39 3.60 -10.64 -0.83
N LEU A 40 2.92 -11.47 -0.05
CA LEU A 40 3.43 -12.76 0.40
C LEU A 40 3.75 -13.74 -0.74
N ILE A 41 3.12 -13.58 -1.90
CA ILE A 41 3.32 -14.45 -3.07
C ILE A 41 4.19 -13.83 -4.16
N THR A 42 4.51 -12.53 -4.07
CA THR A 42 5.36 -11.86 -5.06
C THR A 42 6.81 -12.34 -4.97
N GLY A 43 7.55 -12.24 -6.10
CA GLY A 43 8.95 -12.66 -6.14
C GLY A 43 9.19 -14.11 -5.70
N LYS A 44 8.24 -15.01 -5.94
CA LYS A 44 8.27 -16.42 -5.48
C LYS A 44 8.37 -16.52 -3.93
N GLY A 45 7.66 -15.68 -3.21
CA GLY A 45 7.65 -15.64 -1.74
C GLY A 45 8.76 -14.80 -1.12
N ARG A 46 9.62 -14.16 -1.93
CA ARG A 46 10.71 -13.28 -1.44
C ARG A 46 10.33 -11.81 -1.36
N CYS A 47 9.29 -11.39 -2.09
CA CYS A 47 8.86 -10.01 -2.30
C CYS A 47 9.89 -9.15 -3.04
N ASN A 48 9.78 -9.02 -4.36
CA ASN A 48 10.47 -7.96 -5.09
C ASN A 48 9.85 -6.61 -4.69
N ILE A 49 10.58 -5.82 -3.90
CA ILE A 49 10.09 -4.57 -3.31
C ILE A 49 9.98 -3.49 -4.37
N THR A 50 11.08 -3.26 -5.09
CA THR A 50 11.20 -2.24 -6.14
C THR A 50 12.36 -2.56 -7.08
N ASN A 51 12.74 -1.60 -7.91
CA ASN A 51 13.96 -1.62 -8.72
C ASN A 51 14.83 -0.42 -8.35
N SER A 52 16.16 -0.58 -8.36
CA SER A 52 17.14 0.47 -8.07
C SER A 52 17.52 1.31 -9.29
N ALA A 53 16.85 1.14 -10.43
CA ALA A 53 17.08 1.96 -11.61
C ALA A 53 16.63 3.42 -11.38
N ASP A 54 17.16 4.33 -12.14
CA ASP A 54 16.71 5.72 -12.14
C ASP A 54 15.22 5.82 -12.51
N ILE A 55 14.55 6.86 -12.00
CA ILE A 55 13.10 7.04 -12.21
C ILE A 55 12.73 7.09 -13.68
N GLU A 56 13.55 7.74 -14.51
CA GLU A 56 13.32 7.84 -15.96
C GLU A 56 13.41 6.48 -16.65
N ASP A 57 14.40 5.67 -16.29
CA ASP A 57 14.54 4.30 -16.78
C ASP A 57 13.36 3.43 -16.34
N MET A 58 12.90 3.59 -15.09
CA MET A 58 11.71 2.90 -14.60
C MET A 58 10.48 3.29 -15.39
N ILE A 59 10.26 4.59 -15.63
CA ILE A 59 9.13 5.11 -16.42
C ILE A 59 9.18 4.55 -17.84
N GLY A 60 10.36 4.47 -18.46
CA GLY A 60 10.57 3.91 -19.80
C GLY A 60 10.16 2.44 -19.94
N GLN A 61 10.08 1.68 -18.86
CA GLN A 61 9.62 0.28 -18.88
C GLN A 61 8.09 0.12 -18.95
N TYR A 62 7.31 1.20 -18.74
CA TYR A 62 5.85 1.11 -18.83
C TYR A 62 5.40 1.17 -20.31
N PRO A 63 4.74 0.12 -20.82
CA PRO A 63 4.40 0.03 -22.24
C PRO A 63 3.29 0.99 -22.66
N ARG A 64 2.52 1.53 -21.71
CA ARG A 64 1.39 2.45 -21.96
C ARG A 64 1.26 3.47 -20.85
N ASN A 65 0.89 4.70 -21.21
CA ASN A 65 0.55 5.79 -20.29
C ASN A 65 1.65 6.10 -19.25
N ALA A 66 2.93 5.87 -19.57
CA ALA A 66 4.07 6.10 -18.67
C ALA A 66 4.06 7.52 -18.09
N LYS A 67 3.68 8.52 -18.90
CA LYS A 67 3.60 9.93 -18.47
C LYS A 67 2.65 10.18 -17.30
N PHE A 68 1.61 9.36 -17.14
CA PHE A 68 0.68 9.44 -16.01
C PHE A 68 1.38 9.18 -14.66
N LEU A 69 2.48 8.42 -14.66
CA LEU A 69 3.19 8.03 -13.45
C LEU A 69 4.29 9.02 -13.02
N TYR A 70 4.63 10.02 -13.84
CA TYR A 70 5.71 10.97 -13.54
C TYR A 70 5.56 11.58 -12.15
N SER A 71 4.45 12.27 -11.91
CA SER A 71 4.22 12.94 -10.63
C SER A 71 4.32 11.99 -9.43
N ALA A 72 3.74 10.79 -9.56
CA ALA A 72 3.73 9.81 -8.47
C ALA A 72 5.15 9.30 -8.17
N LEU A 73 5.93 8.93 -9.21
CA LEU A 73 7.25 8.33 -9.04
C LEU A 73 8.32 9.34 -8.63
N TYR A 74 8.17 10.63 -9.00
CA TYR A 74 9.04 11.69 -8.50
C TYR A 74 8.66 12.18 -7.10
N THR A 75 7.41 12.02 -6.69
CA THR A 75 6.96 12.39 -5.33
C THR A 75 7.29 11.31 -4.30
N PHE A 76 7.24 10.04 -4.71
CA PHE A 76 7.57 8.88 -3.89
C PHE A 76 8.41 7.90 -4.71
N THR A 77 9.70 7.91 -4.44
CA THR A 77 10.71 7.23 -5.23
C THR A 77 10.93 5.77 -4.79
N ASN A 78 11.70 5.03 -5.58
CA ASN A 78 12.21 3.72 -5.19
C ASN A 78 13.11 3.78 -3.94
N ASP A 79 13.88 4.85 -3.75
CA ASP A 79 14.70 5.04 -2.55
C ASP A 79 13.84 5.30 -1.32
N ASP A 80 12.69 5.98 -1.47
CA ASP A 80 11.76 6.22 -0.36
C ASP A 80 11.18 4.91 0.17
N ILE A 81 10.77 3.99 -0.71
CA ILE A 81 10.26 2.69 -0.24
C ILE A 81 11.36 1.83 0.37
N ILE A 82 12.58 1.85 -0.17
CA ILE A 82 13.73 1.15 0.41
C ILE A 82 13.98 1.69 1.83
N ARG A 83 14.07 3.00 1.98
CA ARG A 83 14.26 3.66 3.28
C ARG A 83 13.18 3.27 4.28
N ILE A 84 11.89 3.32 3.90
CA ILE A 84 10.79 2.90 4.78
C ILE A 84 10.96 1.46 5.25
N ILE A 85 11.32 0.54 4.37
CA ILE A 85 11.52 -0.86 4.72
C ILE A 85 12.70 -1.03 5.68
N GLU A 86 13.81 -0.34 5.43
CA GLU A 86 15.04 -0.43 6.23
C GLU A 86 14.88 0.21 7.62
N GLU A 87 14.27 1.39 7.70
CA GLU A 87 13.95 2.05 8.97
C GLU A 87 12.99 1.22 9.85
N ASN A 88 12.20 0.35 9.22
CA ASN A 88 11.32 -0.56 9.93
C ASN A 88 11.94 -1.94 10.20
N GLY A 89 13.27 -2.08 10.02
CA GLY A 89 14.07 -3.19 10.53
C GLY A 89 14.34 -4.31 9.52
N VAL A 90 14.13 -4.08 8.23
CA VAL A 90 14.39 -5.09 7.18
C VAL A 90 15.47 -4.59 6.24
N LYS A 91 16.67 -5.16 6.31
CA LYS A 91 17.75 -4.86 5.37
C LYS A 91 17.40 -5.33 3.96
N THR A 92 17.77 -4.54 2.97
CA THR A 92 17.55 -4.82 1.56
C THR A 92 18.83 -5.19 0.83
N LYS A 93 18.71 -5.84 -0.32
CA LYS A 93 19.80 -6.14 -1.25
C LYS A 93 19.34 -5.91 -2.69
N VAL A 94 20.26 -5.48 -3.54
CA VAL A 94 20.04 -5.36 -4.99
C VAL A 94 20.55 -6.62 -5.67
N GLU A 95 19.71 -7.23 -6.51
CA GLU A 95 20.07 -8.39 -7.32
C GLU A 95 20.14 -7.99 -8.82
N ARG A 96 20.55 -8.95 -9.66
CA ARG A 96 20.67 -8.76 -11.11
C ARG A 96 19.43 -8.07 -11.69
N GLY A 97 19.66 -7.05 -12.51
CA GLY A 97 18.62 -6.24 -13.13
C GLY A 97 18.00 -5.19 -12.20
N GLY A 98 18.73 -4.79 -11.16
CA GLY A 98 18.31 -3.73 -10.24
C GLY A 98 17.19 -4.13 -9.28
N ARG A 99 16.79 -5.39 -9.23
CA ARG A 99 15.67 -5.85 -8.39
C ARG A 99 16.05 -5.79 -6.91
N VAL A 100 15.20 -5.18 -6.11
CA VAL A 100 15.41 -5.01 -4.66
C VAL A 100 14.61 -6.04 -3.88
N PHE A 101 15.30 -6.83 -3.06
CA PHE A 101 14.72 -7.86 -2.19
C PHE A 101 15.13 -7.65 -0.74
N PRO A 102 14.38 -8.19 0.24
CA PRO A 102 14.88 -8.28 1.61
C PRO A 102 16.09 -9.25 1.66
N VAL A 103 17.09 -8.95 2.47
CA VAL A 103 18.27 -9.82 2.67
C VAL A 103 17.85 -11.21 3.15
N SER A 104 16.78 -11.28 3.94
CA SER A 104 16.24 -12.56 4.46
C SER A 104 15.58 -13.44 3.40
N ASP A 105 15.32 -12.94 2.19
CA ASP A 105 14.54 -13.62 1.16
C ASP A 105 13.12 -14.04 1.61
N LYS A 106 12.54 -13.36 2.60
CA LYS A 106 11.22 -13.67 3.17
C LYS A 106 10.25 -12.49 3.00
N SER A 107 9.22 -12.68 2.19
CA SER A 107 8.16 -11.67 1.99
C SER A 107 7.44 -11.26 3.29
N GLN A 108 7.39 -12.17 4.27
CA GLN A 108 6.81 -11.92 5.58
C GLN A 108 7.51 -10.78 6.32
N ASP A 109 8.83 -10.63 6.15
CA ASP A 109 9.58 -9.57 6.82
C ASP A 109 9.23 -8.21 6.21
N VAL A 110 9.05 -8.14 4.87
CA VAL A 110 8.58 -6.92 4.20
C VAL A 110 7.17 -6.55 4.67
N VAL A 111 6.27 -7.52 4.80
CA VAL A 111 4.91 -7.27 5.33
C VAL A 111 4.97 -6.77 6.77
N LYS A 112 5.86 -7.34 7.62
CA LYS A 112 6.06 -6.85 9.00
C LYS A 112 6.57 -5.42 9.05
N ALA A 113 7.54 -5.06 8.20
CA ALA A 113 8.06 -3.69 8.10
C ALA A 113 6.95 -2.70 7.69
N LEU A 114 6.18 -3.03 6.65
CA LEU A 114 5.06 -2.19 6.21
C LEU A 114 3.96 -2.06 7.27
N LYS A 115 3.66 -3.14 8.00
CA LYS A 115 2.74 -3.07 9.14
C LYS A 115 3.26 -2.15 10.23
N LYS A 116 4.54 -2.25 10.60
CA LYS A 116 5.16 -1.37 11.60
C LYS A 116 5.10 0.09 11.16
N TYR A 117 5.33 0.38 9.89
CA TYR A 117 5.18 1.73 9.33
C TYR A 117 3.73 2.24 9.36
N ALA A 118 2.76 1.37 9.01
CA ALA A 118 1.36 1.74 8.86
C ALA A 118 0.63 1.93 10.20
N PHE A 119 0.82 0.99 11.14
CA PHE A 119 0.04 0.94 12.39
C PHE A 119 0.63 1.85 13.47
N LYS A 120 0.41 3.14 13.31
CA LYS A 120 0.64 4.17 14.34
C LYS A 120 -0.54 4.18 15.33
N PRO A 121 -0.43 4.86 16.50
CA PRO A 121 -1.49 4.85 17.53
C PRO A 121 -2.88 5.27 17.04
N ASN A 122 -2.96 6.10 16.02
CA ASN A 122 -4.20 6.60 15.42
C ASN A 122 -4.68 5.75 14.22
N VAL A 123 -4.11 4.57 13.97
CA VAL A 123 -4.48 3.67 12.87
C VAL A 123 -5.16 2.42 13.39
N SER A 124 -6.35 2.13 12.90
CA SER A 124 -7.11 0.91 13.21
C SER A 124 -7.34 0.05 11.97
N LEU A 125 -7.59 -1.24 12.18
CA LEU A 125 -7.92 -2.21 11.13
C LEU A 125 -9.30 -2.78 11.36
N VAL A 126 -10.10 -2.81 10.29
CA VAL A 126 -11.41 -3.45 10.25
C VAL A 126 -11.38 -4.56 9.19
N HIS A 127 -11.66 -5.79 9.60
CA HIS A 127 -11.85 -6.90 8.66
C HIS A 127 -13.29 -6.91 8.16
N ASP A 128 -13.49 -6.31 6.98
CA ASP A 128 -14.78 -6.25 6.29
C ASP A 128 -14.61 -5.96 4.80
N THR A 129 -15.69 -6.09 4.04
CA THR A 129 -15.70 -5.80 2.61
C THR A 129 -16.43 -4.49 2.35
N VAL A 130 -15.75 -3.52 1.75
CA VAL A 130 -16.38 -2.28 1.29
C VAL A 130 -17.24 -2.58 0.06
N LYS A 131 -18.48 -2.13 0.08
CA LYS A 131 -19.46 -2.31 -1.00
C LYS A 131 -19.64 -1.06 -1.86
N SER A 132 -19.64 0.12 -1.24
CA SER A 132 -19.81 1.39 -1.94
C SER A 132 -19.25 2.56 -1.15
N LEU A 133 -19.03 3.68 -1.84
CA LEU A 133 -18.81 4.97 -1.21
C LEU A 133 -20.15 5.55 -0.75
N ILE A 134 -20.13 6.30 0.35
CA ILE A 134 -21.23 7.16 0.77
C ILE A 134 -20.91 8.55 0.24
N ILE A 135 -21.78 9.04 -0.66
CA ILE A 135 -21.62 10.36 -1.29
C ILE A 135 -22.84 11.19 -0.93
N SER A 136 -22.64 12.42 -0.47
CA SER A 136 -23.67 13.42 -0.23
C SER A 136 -23.14 14.77 -0.71
N ASP A 137 -23.99 15.54 -1.41
CA ASP A 137 -23.68 16.87 -1.93
C ASP A 137 -22.39 16.90 -2.77
N GLY A 138 -22.21 15.88 -3.64
CA GLY A 138 -21.03 15.74 -4.49
C GLY A 138 -19.71 15.40 -3.77
N ALA A 139 -19.74 15.16 -2.46
CA ALA A 139 -18.57 14.86 -1.66
C ALA A 139 -18.66 13.47 -1.02
N VAL A 140 -17.49 12.80 -0.88
CA VAL A 140 -17.39 11.56 -0.13
C VAL A 140 -17.59 11.86 1.37
N LYS A 141 -18.43 11.04 2.03
CA LYS A 141 -18.74 11.12 3.46
C LYS A 141 -18.39 9.82 4.22
N GLY A 142 -17.90 8.82 3.52
CA GLY A 142 -17.53 7.55 4.11
C GLY A 142 -17.71 6.37 3.16
N VAL A 143 -17.80 5.18 3.73
CA VAL A 143 -17.98 3.92 3.01
C VAL A 143 -19.06 3.06 3.66
N LYS A 144 -19.78 2.30 2.84
CA LYS A 144 -20.67 1.23 3.27
C LYS A 144 -19.94 -0.09 3.14
N THR A 145 -19.87 -0.84 4.23
CA THR A 145 -19.26 -2.19 4.27
C THR A 145 -20.35 -3.27 4.26
N SER A 146 -19.96 -4.54 4.34
CA SER A 146 -20.92 -5.65 4.46
C SER A 146 -21.68 -5.63 5.79
N LYS A 147 -21.08 -5.08 6.84
CA LYS A 147 -21.62 -5.12 8.20
C LYS A 147 -22.16 -3.78 8.68
N THR A 148 -21.55 -2.66 8.26
CA THR A 148 -21.86 -1.33 8.78
C THR A 148 -21.51 -0.21 7.81
N SER A 149 -21.74 1.03 8.22
CA SER A 149 -21.25 2.22 7.53
C SER A 149 -20.19 2.91 8.38
N ILE A 150 -19.12 3.39 7.77
CA ILE A 150 -18.02 4.09 8.42
C ILE A 150 -17.91 5.48 7.78
N THR A 151 -18.08 6.52 8.59
CA THR A 151 -17.91 7.91 8.14
C THR A 151 -16.45 8.24 7.94
N ALA A 152 -16.15 9.11 6.97
CA ALA A 152 -14.80 9.59 6.70
C ALA A 152 -14.83 10.93 5.98
N ASP A 153 -13.84 11.76 6.25
CA ASP A 153 -13.61 13.03 5.51
C ASP A 153 -12.91 12.77 4.16
N ARG A 154 -12.11 11.70 4.09
CA ARG A 154 -11.41 11.27 2.88
C ARG A 154 -11.41 9.74 2.78
N VAL A 155 -11.38 9.24 1.55
CA VAL A 155 -11.26 7.80 1.26
C VAL A 155 -10.13 7.58 0.25
N ILE A 156 -9.22 6.66 0.57
CA ILE A 156 -8.13 6.23 -0.32
C ILE A 156 -8.43 4.82 -0.78
N ILE A 157 -8.52 4.60 -2.09
CA ILE A 157 -8.85 3.30 -2.69
C ILE A 157 -7.56 2.58 -3.06
N CYS A 158 -7.25 1.49 -2.36
CA CYS A 158 -6.05 0.66 -2.51
C CYS A 158 -6.39 -0.81 -2.75
N THR A 159 -7.42 -1.08 -3.55
CA THR A 159 -7.96 -2.44 -3.77
C THR A 159 -7.09 -3.34 -4.64
N GLY A 160 -6.02 -2.80 -5.21
CA GLY A 160 -5.08 -3.55 -6.05
C GLY A 160 -5.53 -3.70 -7.51
N GLY A 161 -4.71 -4.38 -8.29
CA GLY A 161 -4.95 -4.64 -9.71
C GLY A 161 -5.62 -5.99 -9.97
N LYS A 162 -5.94 -6.25 -11.25
CA LYS A 162 -6.62 -7.48 -11.70
C LYS A 162 -5.78 -8.76 -11.65
N SER A 163 -4.45 -8.64 -11.51
CA SER A 163 -3.59 -9.82 -11.35
C SER A 163 -3.88 -10.51 -10.02
N TYR A 164 -3.98 -11.84 -10.03
CA TYR A 164 -4.36 -12.63 -8.85
C TYR A 164 -5.67 -12.14 -8.18
N PRO A 165 -6.82 -12.24 -8.87
CA PRO A 165 -8.09 -11.66 -8.41
C PRO A 165 -8.58 -12.19 -7.05
N ARG A 166 -8.08 -13.36 -6.61
CA ARG A 166 -8.39 -13.91 -5.28
C ARG A 166 -7.63 -13.23 -4.12
N THR A 167 -6.72 -12.31 -4.41
CA THR A 167 -5.90 -11.63 -3.40
C THR A 167 -6.25 -10.14 -3.24
N GLY A 168 -7.05 -9.58 -4.14
CA GLY A 168 -7.43 -8.18 -4.15
C GLY A 168 -8.92 -7.96 -4.31
#